data_dd7df16d44b4d6327c96f42c10ad3eac
#
_entry.id   dd7df16d44b4d6327c96f42c10ad3eac
#
_cell.length_a   1.000
_cell.length_b   1.000
_cell.length_c   1.000
_cell.angle_alpha   90.00
_cell.angle_beta   90.00
_cell.angle_gamma   90.00
#
_symmetry.space_group_name_H-M   'P 1'
#
loop_
_entity.id
_entity.type
_entity.pdbx_description
1 polymer ?
#
loop_
_entity_poly.entity_id
_entity_poly.type
_entity_poly.pdbx_seq_one_letter_code
_entity_poly.pdbx_strand_id
1 'polypeptide(L)'
;MDKSYEITELTKDKMADYNIKAVFLGNSGVGKTSIIKYELENKFLPGIITNVFDYSSKKCKINDKIIHLQIWDLCGDETYDKITTNFYRAALCFFVVFSLTDKNSFFNLDKWINRIKNEPQSLSPIIILIGNKKDIIDDRKITKEEIEDFKIRNNIDCYFETSAKSGEAIHELFKEVIKKLYIKFIEPTLSEVYSITSSQSTSQSILTPCADDSEKCKVCDCMVF
;
A
#
# COMPACT_ATOMS: atom_id res chain seq x y z
N MET A 1 -4.19 24.87 -4.77
CA MET A 1 -3.51 24.45 -6.01
C MET A 1 -3.25 22.97 -5.90
N ASP A 2 -3.93 22.17 -6.74
CA ASP A 2 -3.66 20.73 -6.79
C ASP A 2 -2.24 20.51 -7.32
N LYS A 3 -1.37 19.94 -6.46
CA LYS A 3 -0.05 19.52 -6.90
C LYS A 3 -0.23 18.34 -7.87
N SER A 4 0.24 18.48 -9.09
CA SER A 4 0.30 17.36 -10.02
C SER A 4 1.46 16.44 -9.64
N TYR A 5 1.18 15.16 -9.45
CA TYR A 5 2.21 14.13 -9.18
C TYR A 5 2.37 13.27 -10.42
N GLU A 6 3.56 13.29 -11.00
CA GLU A 6 3.89 12.42 -12.14
C GLU A 6 4.41 11.08 -11.61
N ILE A 7 3.71 9.99 -11.95
CA ILE A 7 4.07 8.63 -11.53
C ILE A 7 4.43 7.83 -12.77
N THR A 8 5.66 7.32 -12.80
CA THR A 8 6.17 6.46 -13.87
C THR A 8 6.65 5.12 -13.33
N GLU A 9 6.38 4.05 -14.06
CA GLU A 9 6.91 2.74 -13.73
C GLU A 9 8.39 2.64 -14.08
N LEU A 10 9.14 1.92 -13.26
CA LEU A 10 10.57 1.74 -13.47
C LEU A 10 10.93 0.26 -13.63
N THR A 11 11.91 -0.01 -14.46
CA THR A 11 12.59 -1.31 -14.52
C THR A 11 13.37 -1.58 -13.24
N LYS A 12 13.63 -2.86 -12.94
CA LYS A 12 14.15 -3.34 -11.63
C LYS A 12 15.52 -2.79 -11.20
N ASP A 13 16.29 -2.19 -12.09
CA ASP A 13 17.74 -1.94 -11.87
C ASP A 13 18.08 -0.66 -11.10
N LYS A 14 17.09 0.21 -10.81
CA LYS A 14 17.35 1.44 -10.04
C LYS A 14 17.22 1.19 -8.55
N MET A 15 18.16 1.75 -7.78
CA MET A 15 18.04 1.77 -6.31
C MET A 15 16.80 2.55 -5.90
N ALA A 16 16.09 2.05 -4.90
CA ALA A 16 14.92 2.72 -4.34
C ALA A 16 15.35 3.67 -3.22
N ASP A 17 14.74 4.85 -3.19
CA ASP A 17 14.90 5.78 -2.08
C ASP A 17 14.09 5.33 -0.86
N TYR A 18 12.93 4.69 -1.10
CA TYR A 18 12.02 4.25 -0.06
C TYR A 18 11.48 2.84 -0.34
N ASN A 19 11.50 2.00 0.70
CA ASN A 19 10.84 0.70 0.68
C ASN A 19 9.54 0.80 1.47
N ILE A 20 8.41 0.50 0.82
CA ILE A 20 7.09 0.55 1.43
C ILE A 20 6.44 -0.82 1.39
N LYS A 21 6.12 -1.32 2.57
CA LYS A 21 5.41 -2.58 2.72
C LYS A 21 3.91 -2.38 2.61
N ALA A 22 3.28 -3.14 1.72
CA ALA A 22 1.85 -3.19 1.50
C ALA A 22 1.34 -4.63 1.65
N VAL A 23 0.22 -4.81 2.33
CA VAL A 23 -0.33 -6.13 2.64
C VAL A 23 -1.75 -6.25 2.09
N PHE A 24 -2.03 -7.33 1.35
CA PHE A 24 -3.37 -7.67 0.87
C PHE A 24 -4.07 -8.60 1.85
N LEU A 25 -5.27 -8.20 2.27
CA LEU A 25 -6.12 -8.90 3.23
C LEU A 25 -7.54 -9.10 2.65
N GLY A 26 -8.25 -10.07 3.17
CA GLY A 26 -9.62 -10.40 2.76
C GLY A 26 -9.80 -11.90 2.60
N ASN A 27 -11.04 -12.34 2.51
CA ASN A 27 -11.40 -13.75 2.43
C ASN A 27 -10.75 -14.46 1.23
N SER A 28 -10.72 -15.79 1.30
CA SER A 28 -10.32 -16.60 0.15
C SER A 28 -11.27 -16.37 -1.04
N GLY A 29 -10.75 -16.37 -2.26
CA GLY A 29 -11.54 -16.24 -3.47
C GLY A 29 -12.08 -14.85 -3.81
N VAL A 30 -11.79 -13.79 -3.03
CA VAL A 30 -12.19 -12.40 -3.35
C VAL A 30 -11.38 -11.79 -4.50
N GLY A 31 -10.21 -12.36 -4.82
CA GLY A 31 -9.38 -11.98 -5.96
C GLY A 31 -8.16 -11.11 -5.62
N LYS A 32 -7.61 -11.19 -4.40
CA LYS A 32 -6.38 -10.49 -3.98
C LYS A 32 -5.23 -10.74 -4.96
N THR A 33 -4.86 -12.00 -5.12
CA THR A 33 -3.81 -12.46 -6.05
C THR A 33 -4.08 -12.03 -7.49
N SER A 34 -5.34 -12.08 -7.92
CA SER A 34 -5.70 -11.69 -9.30
C SER A 34 -5.52 -10.19 -9.54
N ILE A 35 -5.82 -9.34 -8.54
CA ILE A 35 -5.56 -7.89 -8.61
C ILE A 35 -4.07 -7.63 -8.74
N ILE A 36 -3.25 -8.27 -7.89
CA ILE A 36 -1.78 -8.11 -7.90
C ILE A 36 -1.19 -8.57 -9.23
N LYS A 37 -1.59 -9.74 -9.71
CA LYS A 37 -1.12 -10.28 -11.00
C LYS A 37 -1.52 -9.39 -12.17
N TYR A 38 -2.74 -8.86 -12.16
CA TYR A 38 -3.17 -7.93 -13.20
C TYR A 38 -2.32 -6.66 -13.20
N GLU A 39 -2.07 -6.07 -12.04
CA GLU A 39 -1.22 -4.87 -11.94
C GLU A 39 0.20 -5.10 -12.46
N LEU A 40 0.78 -6.26 -12.17
CA LEU A 40 2.18 -6.54 -12.52
C LEU A 40 2.38 -7.09 -13.94
N GLU A 41 1.40 -7.84 -14.45
CA GLU A 41 1.57 -8.62 -15.68
C GLU A 41 0.51 -8.28 -16.75
N ASN A 42 -0.46 -7.43 -16.46
CA ASN A 42 -1.63 -7.14 -17.31
C ASN A 42 -2.39 -8.42 -17.72
N LYS A 43 -2.43 -9.42 -16.83
CA LYS A 43 -3.05 -10.72 -17.11
C LYS A 43 -3.98 -11.14 -15.99
N PHE A 44 -5.16 -11.60 -16.37
CA PHE A 44 -6.06 -12.33 -15.49
C PHE A 44 -5.81 -13.83 -15.60
N LEU A 45 -5.50 -14.46 -14.48
CA LEU A 45 -5.34 -15.90 -14.38
C LEU A 45 -6.44 -16.45 -13.45
N PRO A 46 -7.41 -17.20 -13.97
CA PRO A 46 -8.46 -17.77 -13.13
C PRO A 46 -7.92 -18.93 -12.28
N GLY A 47 -8.53 -19.12 -11.10
CA GLY A 47 -8.25 -20.30 -10.25
C GLY A 47 -6.91 -20.26 -9.50
N ILE A 48 -6.25 -19.11 -9.39
CA ILE A 48 -5.03 -19.00 -8.59
C ILE A 48 -5.38 -19.13 -7.10
N ILE A 49 -4.69 -20.04 -6.43
CA ILE A 49 -4.79 -20.22 -4.99
C ILE A 49 -3.46 -19.78 -4.37
N THR A 50 -3.53 -18.83 -3.44
CA THR A 50 -2.37 -18.45 -2.61
C THR A 50 -2.24 -19.44 -1.46
N ASN A 51 -1.10 -20.10 -1.31
CA ASN A 51 -0.89 -21.08 -0.24
C ASN A 51 -0.99 -20.41 1.15
N VAL A 52 0.10 -19.86 1.66
CA VAL A 52 0.11 -19.10 2.93
C VAL A 52 0.30 -17.62 2.66
N PHE A 53 1.31 -17.28 1.87
CA PHE A 53 1.58 -15.95 1.36
C PHE A 53 2.35 -16.02 0.04
N ASP A 54 2.30 -14.94 -0.74
CA ASP A 54 3.15 -14.71 -1.89
C ASP A 54 3.74 -13.30 -1.80
N TYR A 55 4.93 -13.12 -2.35
CA TYR A 55 5.63 -11.84 -2.38
C TYR A 55 5.79 -11.35 -3.80
N SER A 56 5.41 -10.13 -4.01
CA SER A 56 5.60 -9.42 -5.29
C SER A 56 6.12 -8.01 -5.02
N SER A 57 6.67 -7.35 -6.02
CA SER A 57 7.11 -5.98 -5.85
C SER A 57 7.00 -5.17 -7.13
N LYS A 58 6.85 -3.86 -6.95
CA LYS A 58 6.80 -2.89 -8.05
C LYS A 58 7.63 -1.67 -7.68
N LYS A 59 8.45 -1.20 -8.62
CA LYS A 59 9.17 0.07 -8.47
C LYS A 59 8.49 1.14 -9.32
N CYS A 60 8.30 2.29 -8.75
CA CYS A 60 7.76 3.46 -9.43
C CYS A 60 8.51 4.72 -9.01
N LYS A 61 8.58 5.67 -9.94
CA LYS A 61 9.09 7.01 -9.66
C LYS A 61 7.90 7.94 -9.47
N ILE A 62 7.93 8.71 -8.40
CA ILE A 62 6.99 9.80 -8.15
C ILE A 62 7.80 11.06 -7.88
N ASN A 63 7.62 12.09 -8.70
CA ASN A 63 8.53 13.24 -8.76
C ASN A 63 9.98 12.77 -8.94
N ASP A 64 10.88 13.10 -7.99
CA ASP A 64 12.29 12.71 -8.02
C ASP A 64 12.62 11.48 -7.18
N LYS A 65 11.62 10.86 -6.53
CA LYS A 65 11.83 9.73 -5.61
C LYS A 65 11.41 8.41 -6.21
N ILE A 66 12.17 7.38 -5.91
CA ILE A 66 11.90 5.99 -6.33
C ILE A 66 11.36 5.22 -5.14
N ILE A 67 10.11 4.76 -5.27
CA ILE A 67 9.44 3.92 -4.29
C ILE A 67 9.49 2.47 -4.75
N HIS A 68 9.95 1.59 -3.86
CA HIS A 68 9.84 0.15 -4.00
C HIS A 68 8.66 -0.34 -3.15
N LEU A 69 7.52 -0.57 -3.80
CA LEU A 69 6.33 -1.12 -3.16
C LEU A 69 6.49 -2.64 -3.04
N GLN A 70 6.62 -3.11 -1.81
CA GLN A 70 6.72 -4.53 -1.45
C GLN A 70 5.31 -5.05 -1.14
N ILE A 71 4.80 -5.95 -1.97
CA ILE A 71 3.41 -6.42 -1.91
C ILE A 71 3.39 -7.82 -1.32
N TRP A 72 2.70 -7.98 -0.20
CA TRP A 72 2.49 -9.25 0.48
C TRP A 72 1.05 -9.71 0.28
N ASP A 73 0.85 -10.75 -0.51
CA ASP A 73 -0.45 -11.37 -0.76
C ASP A 73 -0.66 -12.48 0.27
N LEU A 74 -1.56 -12.26 1.21
CA LEU A 74 -1.82 -13.23 2.28
C LEU A 74 -3.02 -14.12 1.94
N CYS A 75 -2.92 -15.40 2.32
CA CYS A 75 -4.05 -16.31 2.24
C CYS A 75 -5.24 -15.79 3.06
N GLY A 76 -6.43 -15.88 2.49
CA GLY A 76 -7.67 -15.48 3.16
C GLY A 76 -8.27 -16.56 4.05
N ASP A 77 -7.55 -17.64 4.30
CA ASP A 77 -7.98 -18.75 5.14
C ASP A 77 -7.55 -18.51 6.60
N GLU A 78 -8.50 -18.65 7.51
CA GLU A 78 -8.32 -18.42 8.95
C GLU A 78 -7.35 -19.40 9.62
N THR A 79 -7.15 -20.58 9.04
CA THR A 79 -6.18 -21.56 9.54
C THR A 79 -4.76 -21.02 9.61
N TYR A 80 -4.43 -20.02 8.80
CA TYR A 80 -3.09 -19.42 8.74
C TYR A 80 -2.97 -18.11 9.53
N ASP A 81 -4.00 -17.70 10.29
CA ASP A 81 -4.05 -16.42 10.99
C ASP A 81 -2.82 -16.15 11.87
N LYS A 82 -2.37 -17.15 12.63
CA LYS A 82 -1.20 -17.00 13.53
C LYS A 82 0.11 -16.72 12.80
N ILE A 83 0.22 -17.19 11.55
CA ILE A 83 1.41 -16.98 10.72
C ILE A 83 1.32 -15.64 10.00
N THR A 84 0.11 -15.31 9.52
CA THR A 84 -0.11 -14.13 8.68
C THR A 84 -0.05 -12.82 9.46
N THR A 85 -0.35 -12.81 10.76
CA THR A 85 -0.23 -11.61 11.62
C THR A 85 1.19 -11.04 11.65
N ASN A 86 2.22 -11.87 11.56
CA ASN A 86 3.61 -11.39 11.51
C ASN A 86 3.87 -10.47 10.30
N PHE A 87 3.08 -10.60 9.24
CA PHE A 87 3.22 -9.74 8.05
C PHE A 87 2.60 -8.36 8.21
N TYR A 88 1.79 -8.12 9.26
CA TYR A 88 1.17 -6.80 9.49
C TYR A 88 2.18 -5.79 10.04
N ARG A 89 3.21 -6.30 10.74
CA ARG A 89 4.23 -5.45 11.35
C ARG A 89 4.95 -4.61 10.29
N ALA A 90 5.10 -3.31 10.60
CA ALA A 90 5.74 -2.31 9.73
C ALA A 90 5.09 -2.13 8.36
N ALA A 91 3.85 -2.59 8.16
CA ALA A 91 3.10 -2.31 6.94
C ALA A 91 2.57 -0.87 6.97
N LEU A 92 2.83 -0.11 5.92
CA LEU A 92 2.34 1.26 5.76
C LEU A 92 1.05 1.34 4.94
N CYS A 93 0.66 0.24 4.28
CA CYS A 93 -0.55 0.15 3.48
C CYS A 93 -1.21 -1.21 3.65
N PHE A 94 -2.53 -1.21 3.83
CA PHE A 94 -3.35 -2.42 3.82
C PHE A 94 -4.41 -2.30 2.73
N PHE A 95 -4.41 -3.25 1.81
CA PHE A 95 -5.47 -3.47 0.83
C PHE A 95 -6.46 -4.49 1.40
N VAL A 96 -7.63 -4.04 1.79
CA VAL A 96 -8.68 -4.90 2.35
C VAL A 96 -9.70 -5.18 1.27
N VAL A 97 -9.70 -6.42 0.77
CA VAL A 97 -10.43 -6.81 -0.44
C VAL A 97 -11.66 -7.65 -0.07
N PHE A 98 -12.80 -7.30 -0.66
CA PHE A 98 -14.01 -8.11 -0.66
C PHE A 98 -14.53 -8.29 -2.08
N SER A 99 -15.47 -9.23 -2.27
CA SER A 99 -16.15 -9.41 -3.55
C SER A 99 -17.51 -8.73 -3.53
N LEU A 100 -17.83 -7.92 -4.54
CA LEU A 100 -19.14 -7.28 -4.69
C LEU A 100 -20.29 -8.29 -4.83
N THR A 101 -19.96 -9.55 -5.16
CA THR A 101 -20.92 -10.65 -5.34
C THR A 101 -21.02 -11.59 -4.14
N ASP A 102 -20.25 -11.32 -3.05
CA ASP A 102 -20.22 -12.20 -1.87
C ASP A 102 -20.41 -11.40 -0.58
N LYS A 103 -21.62 -11.47 -0.02
CA LYS A 103 -21.95 -10.82 1.26
C LYS A 103 -21.08 -11.27 2.42
N ASN A 104 -20.68 -12.54 2.46
CA ASN A 104 -19.86 -13.05 3.55
C ASN A 104 -18.47 -12.38 3.56
N SER A 105 -17.89 -12.15 2.38
CA SER A 105 -16.62 -11.45 2.28
C SER A 105 -16.70 -10.00 2.75
N PHE A 106 -17.85 -9.34 2.59
CA PHE A 106 -18.12 -8.00 3.09
C PHE A 106 -18.34 -7.98 4.62
N PHE A 107 -19.15 -8.89 5.16
CA PHE A 107 -19.38 -8.99 6.61
C PHE A 107 -18.10 -9.32 7.40
N ASN A 108 -17.18 -10.05 6.80
CA ASN A 108 -15.89 -10.36 7.42
C ASN A 108 -14.87 -9.22 7.39
N LEU A 109 -15.18 -8.06 6.77
CA LEU A 109 -14.28 -6.91 6.73
C LEU A 109 -13.94 -6.37 8.11
N ASP A 110 -14.90 -6.35 9.04
CA ASP A 110 -14.66 -5.89 10.42
C ASP A 110 -13.58 -6.74 11.11
N LYS A 111 -13.50 -8.03 10.82
CA LYS A 111 -12.45 -8.92 11.32
C LYS A 111 -11.07 -8.50 10.82
N TRP A 112 -10.94 -8.20 9.52
CA TRP A 112 -9.68 -7.77 8.92
C TRP A 112 -9.23 -6.42 9.46
N ILE A 113 -10.15 -5.46 9.56
CA ILE A 113 -9.88 -4.14 10.12
C ILE A 113 -9.46 -4.22 11.59
N ASN A 114 -10.13 -5.05 12.41
CA ASN A 114 -9.77 -5.24 13.80
C ASN A 114 -8.38 -5.85 13.97
N ARG A 115 -7.96 -6.74 13.08
CA ARG A 115 -6.59 -7.27 13.08
C ARG A 115 -5.56 -6.19 12.82
N ILE A 116 -5.80 -5.31 11.83
CA ILE A 116 -4.92 -4.17 11.55
C ILE A 116 -4.82 -3.25 12.77
N LYS A 117 -5.96 -2.93 13.40
CA LYS A 117 -6.02 -2.04 14.57
C LYS A 117 -5.36 -2.62 15.82
N ASN A 118 -5.36 -3.94 15.97
CA ASN A 118 -4.79 -4.61 17.15
C ASN A 118 -3.28 -4.83 17.04
N GLU A 119 -2.69 -4.70 15.84
CA GLU A 119 -1.26 -4.80 15.68
C GLU A 119 -0.58 -3.48 16.04
N PRO A 120 0.46 -3.49 16.90
CA PRO A 120 1.24 -2.30 17.20
C PRO A 120 1.90 -1.75 15.93
N GLN A 121 1.53 -0.54 15.55
CA GLN A 121 2.10 0.15 14.40
C GLN A 121 2.88 1.37 14.88
N SER A 122 4.10 1.56 14.36
CA SER A 122 4.90 2.77 14.64
C SER A 122 4.31 4.01 13.96
N LEU A 123 3.66 3.82 12.81
CA LEU A 123 2.98 4.85 12.04
C LEU A 123 1.57 4.38 11.71
N SER A 124 0.61 5.30 11.67
CA SER A 124 -0.76 4.97 11.25
C SER A 124 -0.78 4.59 9.76
N PRO A 125 -1.05 3.33 9.41
CA PRO A 125 -1.06 2.89 8.01
C PRO A 125 -2.19 3.53 7.22
N ILE A 126 -2.13 3.40 5.89
CA ILE A 126 -3.25 3.72 4.98
C ILE A 126 -4.07 2.45 4.80
N ILE A 127 -5.39 2.55 4.93
CA ILE A 127 -6.31 1.44 4.70
C ILE A 127 -7.11 1.71 3.43
N ILE A 128 -6.95 0.84 2.44
CA ILE A 128 -7.63 0.89 1.16
C ILE A 128 -8.66 -0.23 1.10
N LEU A 129 -9.91 0.11 0.96
CA LEU A 129 -11.00 -0.85 0.75
C LEU A 129 -11.19 -1.12 -0.74
N ILE A 130 -11.31 -2.40 -1.13
CA ILE A 130 -11.47 -2.80 -2.53
C ILE A 130 -12.67 -3.72 -2.68
N GLY A 131 -13.68 -3.27 -3.43
CA GLY A 131 -14.78 -4.09 -3.91
C GLY A 131 -14.45 -4.68 -5.28
N ASN A 132 -14.01 -5.94 -5.31
CA ASN A 132 -13.60 -6.63 -6.55
C ASN A 132 -14.75 -7.37 -7.22
N LYS A 133 -14.53 -7.83 -8.44
CA LYS A 133 -15.48 -8.52 -9.34
C LYS A 133 -16.61 -7.60 -9.83
N LYS A 134 -16.30 -6.35 -10.09
CA LYS A 134 -17.22 -5.35 -10.63
C LYS A 134 -17.82 -5.75 -11.99
N ASP A 135 -17.11 -6.58 -12.74
CA ASP A 135 -17.56 -7.14 -14.02
C ASP A 135 -18.83 -8.02 -13.91
N ILE A 136 -19.17 -8.51 -12.71
CA ILE A 136 -20.34 -9.35 -12.48
C ILE A 136 -21.49 -8.47 -11.96
N ILE A 137 -22.13 -7.74 -12.88
CA ILE A 137 -23.11 -6.70 -12.55
C ILE A 137 -24.39 -7.32 -11.97
N ASP A 138 -24.89 -8.39 -12.59
CA ASP A 138 -26.20 -8.98 -12.26
C ASP A 138 -26.21 -9.71 -10.90
N ASP A 139 -25.04 -10.09 -10.37
CA ASP A 139 -24.91 -10.78 -9.07
C ASP A 139 -24.34 -9.85 -7.97
N ARG A 140 -24.41 -8.55 -8.16
CA ARG A 140 -23.99 -7.59 -7.12
C ARG A 140 -24.91 -7.72 -5.90
N LYS A 141 -24.30 -7.97 -4.72
CA LYS A 141 -25.02 -8.21 -3.46
C LYS A 141 -24.78 -7.12 -2.42
N ILE A 142 -23.83 -6.22 -2.66
CA ILE A 142 -23.43 -5.16 -1.71
C ILE A 142 -23.84 -3.83 -2.31
N THR A 143 -24.61 -3.06 -1.57
CA THR A 143 -25.08 -1.73 -1.99
C THR A 143 -23.99 -0.67 -1.76
N LYS A 144 -24.14 0.48 -2.41
CA LYS A 144 -23.23 1.61 -2.21
C LYS A 144 -23.37 2.20 -0.81
N GLU A 145 -24.58 2.20 -0.30
CA GLU A 145 -24.91 2.70 1.04
C GLU A 145 -24.21 1.86 2.12
N GLU A 146 -24.27 0.52 2.02
CA GLU A 146 -23.57 -0.39 2.94
C GLU A 146 -22.06 -0.14 2.96
N ILE A 147 -21.48 0.17 1.78
CA ILE A 147 -20.04 0.46 1.65
C ILE A 147 -19.71 1.82 2.28
N GLU A 148 -20.50 2.86 2.02
CA GLU A 148 -20.26 4.18 2.61
C GLU A 148 -20.37 4.15 4.14
N ASP A 149 -21.38 3.48 4.69
CA ASP A 149 -21.52 3.29 6.13
C ASP A 149 -20.32 2.56 6.73
N PHE A 150 -19.82 1.52 6.04
CA PHE A 150 -18.63 0.80 6.48
C PHE A 150 -17.38 1.70 6.45
N LYS A 151 -17.19 2.49 5.42
CA LYS A 151 -16.06 3.41 5.27
C LYS A 151 -16.02 4.45 6.39
N ILE A 152 -17.16 5.08 6.67
CA ILE A 152 -17.29 6.11 7.73
C ILE A 152 -16.98 5.48 9.09
N ARG A 153 -17.62 4.35 9.42
CA ARG A 153 -17.46 3.65 10.71
C ARG A 153 -16.02 3.22 10.98
N ASN A 154 -15.29 2.84 9.94
CA ASN A 154 -13.93 2.30 10.06
C ASN A 154 -12.82 3.29 9.73
N ASN A 155 -13.16 4.54 9.36
CA ASN A 155 -12.20 5.56 8.96
C ASN A 155 -11.28 5.08 7.81
N ILE A 156 -11.92 4.61 6.72
CA ILE A 156 -11.21 4.08 5.55
C ILE A 156 -10.68 5.25 4.71
N ASP A 157 -9.38 5.22 4.39
CA ASP A 157 -8.70 6.29 3.65
C ASP A 157 -9.16 6.40 2.19
N CYS A 158 -9.54 5.26 1.58
CA CYS A 158 -9.86 5.20 0.17
C CYS A 158 -10.67 3.94 -0.18
N TYR A 159 -11.55 4.06 -1.18
CA TYR A 159 -12.33 2.93 -1.71
C TYR A 159 -12.27 2.88 -3.23
N PHE A 160 -12.12 1.67 -3.76
CA PHE A 160 -12.16 1.38 -5.20
C PHE A 160 -13.05 0.18 -5.51
N GLU A 161 -13.80 0.28 -6.60
CA GLU A 161 -14.44 -0.89 -7.23
C GLU A 161 -13.60 -1.33 -8.42
N THR A 162 -13.15 -2.59 -8.38
CA THR A 162 -12.23 -3.13 -9.38
C THR A 162 -12.79 -4.40 -10.03
N SER A 163 -12.29 -4.69 -11.22
CA SER A 163 -12.42 -6.02 -11.82
C SER A 163 -11.03 -6.55 -12.19
N ALA A 164 -10.57 -7.56 -11.47
CA ALA A 164 -9.34 -8.25 -11.84
C ALA A 164 -9.45 -8.97 -13.18
N LYS A 165 -10.68 -9.28 -13.64
CA LYS A 165 -10.93 -9.96 -14.90
C LYS A 165 -10.77 -9.04 -16.10
N SER A 166 -11.31 -7.82 -16.03
CA SER A 166 -11.22 -6.82 -17.10
C SER A 166 -10.06 -5.85 -16.94
N GLY A 167 -9.46 -5.76 -15.74
CA GLY A 167 -8.44 -4.78 -15.39
C GLY A 167 -8.99 -3.43 -14.96
N GLU A 168 -10.31 -3.30 -14.90
CA GLU A 168 -10.96 -2.03 -14.58
C GLU A 168 -10.52 -1.49 -13.23
N ALA A 169 -10.10 -0.24 -13.22
CA ALA A 169 -9.66 0.55 -12.06
C ALA A 169 -8.45 0.00 -11.29
N ILE A 170 -7.72 -1.02 -11.80
CA ILE A 170 -6.57 -1.59 -11.06
C ILE A 170 -5.37 -0.64 -11.13
N HIS A 171 -4.98 -0.19 -12.29
CA HIS A 171 -3.84 0.74 -12.43
C HIS A 171 -4.09 2.07 -11.73
N GLU A 172 -5.33 2.59 -11.79
CA GLU A 172 -5.73 3.81 -11.09
C GLU A 172 -5.63 3.63 -9.57
N LEU A 173 -6.07 2.48 -9.05
CA LEU A 173 -5.94 2.12 -7.64
C LEU A 173 -4.48 2.21 -7.19
N PHE A 174 -3.55 1.55 -7.88
CA PHE A 174 -2.14 1.54 -7.48
C PHE A 174 -1.50 2.93 -7.61
N LYS A 175 -1.82 3.69 -8.65
CA LYS A 175 -1.35 5.08 -8.80
C LYS A 175 -1.81 5.97 -7.65
N GLU A 176 -3.08 5.91 -7.30
CA GLU A 176 -3.61 6.72 -6.20
C GLU A 176 -3.02 6.31 -4.85
N VAL A 177 -2.81 5.01 -4.62
CA VAL A 177 -2.16 4.51 -3.40
C VAL A 177 -0.72 4.99 -3.30
N ILE A 178 0.06 4.92 -4.37
CA ILE A 178 1.44 5.41 -4.40
C ILE A 178 1.48 6.91 -4.09
N LYS A 179 0.58 7.70 -4.67
CA LYS A 179 0.44 9.13 -4.40
C LYS A 179 0.14 9.39 -2.91
N LYS A 180 -0.83 8.68 -2.33
CA LYS A 180 -1.18 8.81 -0.91
C LYS A 180 -0.02 8.43 0.02
N LEU A 181 0.71 7.36 -0.30
CA LEU A 181 1.89 6.94 0.45
C LEU A 181 2.99 8.00 0.40
N TYR A 182 3.22 8.58 -0.77
CA TYR A 182 4.18 9.67 -0.93
C TYR A 182 3.80 10.88 -0.09
N ILE A 183 2.56 11.35 -0.18
CA ILE A 183 2.07 12.53 0.55
C ILE A 183 2.12 12.29 2.06
N LYS A 184 1.72 11.11 2.53
CA LYS A 184 1.60 10.84 3.97
C LYS A 184 2.94 10.57 4.65
N PHE A 185 3.87 9.87 3.99
CA PHE A 185 5.07 9.35 4.63
C PHE A 185 6.38 9.94 4.10
N ILE A 186 6.42 10.42 2.87
CA ILE A 186 7.66 10.85 2.22
C ILE A 186 7.74 12.39 2.15
N GLU A 187 6.72 13.05 1.65
CA GLU A 187 6.72 14.51 1.48
C GLU A 187 6.99 15.28 2.77
N PRO A 188 6.44 14.89 3.94
CA PRO A 188 6.73 15.57 5.21
C PRO A 188 8.22 15.50 5.61
N THR A 189 8.84 14.31 5.44
CA THR A 189 10.27 14.14 5.77
C THR A 189 11.17 14.97 4.87
N LEU A 190 10.82 15.15 3.61
CA LEU A 190 11.56 16.01 2.69
C LEU A 190 11.46 17.49 3.09
N SER A 191 10.29 17.95 3.53
CA SER A 191 10.10 19.34 3.96
C SER A 191 10.89 19.67 5.23
N GLU A 192 11.00 18.72 6.17
CA GLU A 192 11.84 18.88 7.37
C GLU A 192 13.34 19.00 7.03
N VAL A 193 13.84 18.17 6.12
CA VAL A 193 15.23 18.23 5.67
C VAL A 193 15.53 19.56 4.99
N TYR A 194 14.64 20.07 4.13
CA TYR A 194 14.83 21.37 3.49
C TYR A 194 14.81 22.55 4.48
N SER A 195 14.01 22.49 5.54
CA SER A 195 13.97 23.54 6.56
C SER A 195 15.25 23.59 7.39
N ILE A 196 15.86 22.44 7.68
CA ILE A 196 17.13 22.35 8.43
C ILE A 196 18.29 22.86 7.56
N THR A 197 18.36 22.50 6.29
CA THR A 197 19.43 22.94 5.38
C THR A 197 19.36 24.43 5.05
N SER A 198 18.15 25.01 4.98
CA SER A 198 17.95 26.44 4.73
C SER A 198 18.28 27.32 5.96
N SER A 199 18.14 26.79 7.16
CA SER A 199 18.52 27.52 8.38
C SER A 199 20.03 27.52 8.67
N GLN A 200 20.83 26.67 8.03
CA GLN A 200 22.29 26.65 8.16
C GLN A 200 23.02 27.53 7.14
N SER A 201 22.33 28.12 6.18
CA SER A 201 22.96 28.97 5.15
C SER A 201 23.18 30.44 5.54
N THR A 202 22.98 30.81 6.81
CA THR A 202 23.27 32.16 7.34
C THR A 202 24.29 32.16 8.50
N SER A 203 25.48 31.56 8.29
CA SER A 203 26.63 31.82 9.15
C SER A 203 27.91 31.40 8.43
N GLN A 204 28.57 32.40 7.87
CA GLN A 204 30.01 32.59 7.64
C GLN A 204 30.93 31.35 7.44
N SER A 205 31.53 31.35 6.26
CA SER A 205 32.85 30.82 5.90
C SER A 205 33.86 30.71 7.06
N ILE A 206 34.32 29.49 7.36
CA ILE A 206 35.73 29.19 7.72
C ILE A 206 36.01 27.78 7.17
N LEU A 207 37.02 27.75 6.30
CA LEU A 207 37.64 26.55 5.72
C LEU A 207 38.40 25.76 6.78
N THR A 208 38.15 24.46 6.89
CA THR A 208 39.22 23.44 7.03
C THR A 208 38.63 22.05 6.68
N PRO A 209 39.37 21.22 5.91
CA PRO A 209 38.92 19.87 5.56
C PRO A 209 39.37 18.89 6.63
N CYS A 210 38.49 18.08 7.14
CA CYS A 210 38.85 16.84 7.83
C CYS A 210 37.99 15.72 7.25
N ALA A 211 38.72 14.79 6.65
CA ALA A 211 38.20 13.44 6.35
C ALA A 211 37.93 12.74 7.69
N ASP A 212 36.77 12.13 7.82
CA ASP A 212 36.61 10.78 8.37
C ASP A 212 35.18 10.29 8.19
N ASP A 213 35.08 9.10 7.57
CA ASP A 213 33.89 8.27 7.51
C ASP A 213 33.54 7.81 8.92
N SER A 214 32.33 8.08 9.38
CA SER A 214 31.51 7.28 10.30
C SER A 214 30.56 8.13 11.14
N GLU A 215 29.41 8.46 10.62
CA GLU A 215 28.20 8.61 11.45
C GLU A 215 26.95 8.40 10.60
N LYS A 216 26.40 7.20 10.74
CA LYS A 216 25.10 6.82 10.18
C LYS A 216 24.01 7.69 10.81
N CYS A 217 23.32 8.41 9.97
CA CYS A 217 22.17 9.23 10.35
C CYS A 217 21.09 8.34 10.98
N LYS A 218 20.80 8.55 12.27
CA LYS A 218 19.82 7.79 13.07
C LYS A 218 18.37 7.86 12.60
N VAL A 219 18.08 8.64 11.57
CA VAL A 219 16.72 8.78 11.02
C VAL A 219 16.41 7.72 9.94
N CYS A 220 17.43 7.12 9.32
CA CYS A 220 17.22 6.08 8.30
C CYS A 220 16.99 4.67 8.85
N ASP A 221 17.30 4.40 10.12
CA ASP A 221 17.18 3.05 10.69
C ASP A 221 15.74 2.60 11.03
N CYS A 222 14.76 3.50 10.98
CA CYS A 222 13.37 3.13 11.23
C CYS A 222 12.59 2.65 9.98
N MET A 223 13.19 2.73 8.78
CA MET A 223 12.52 2.33 7.54
C MET A 223 13.14 1.10 6.85
N VAL A 224 14.13 0.47 7.47
CA VAL A 224 14.80 -0.72 6.93
C VAL A 224 14.58 -1.87 7.92
N PHE A 225 13.40 -2.51 7.85
CA PHE A 225 13.18 -3.92 8.21
C PHE A 225 11.88 -4.42 7.58
#